data_ca401158f8c6bb429b31cb9ca36ef18f
#
_entry.id   ca401158f8c6bb429b31cb9ca36ef18f
#
_cell.length_a   1.000
_cell.length_b   1.000
_cell.length_c   1.000
_cell.angle_alpha   90.00
_cell.angle_beta   90.00
_cell.angle_gamma   90.00
#
_symmetry.space_group_name_H-M   'P 1'
#
loop_
_entity.id
_entity.type
_entity.pdbx_description
1 polymer ?
#
loop_
_entity_poly.entity_id
_entity_poly.type
_entity_poly.pdbx_seq_one_letter_code
_entity_poly.pdbx_strand_id
1 'polypeptide(L)'
;MKPEAYAKEIEQAAQKLGLGRRELFDAIIAMSCAYIALKGHEMTDLYSEVRCQQFMAEAPKLQVQPDICQSEYFATVVQLKLALIEVMKAGSPFEDRLTAVYSDYLVGVAGQYMSPDNLGHLLARMVRLKGQEDAFSFSEPTCGTGSLALGFVADAFQRGGKIEVGKVDVSINDIDIRLVRIALFQLAFYSIEHCTPLASLTAFCTDIIRKPVSAPIFYMRKA
;
A
#
# COMPACT_ATOMS: atom_id res chain seq x y z
N MET A 1 13.77 10.35 -4.27
CA MET A 1 12.96 11.19 -5.21
C MET A 1 11.77 11.78 -4.49
N LYS A 2 11.31 13.00 -4.85
CA LYS A 2 10.07 13.59 -4.29
C LYS A 2 8.83 13.03 -5.02
N PRO A 3 7.67 12.89 -4.35
CA PRO A 3 6.43 12.41 -4.96
C PRO A 3 6.00 13.16 -6.23
N GLU A 4 6.13 14.51 -6.23
CA GLU A 4 5.75 15.36 -7.36
C GLU A 4 6.64 15.12 -8.60
N ALA A 5 7.93 14.84 -8.39
CA ALA A 5 8.84 14.52 -9.48
C ALA A 5 8.48 13.15 -10.08
N TYR A 6 8.15 12.19 -9.22
CA TYR A 6 7.70 10.86 -9.64
C TYR A 6 6.40 10.91 -10.45
N ALA A 7 5.45 11.72 -10.02
CA ALA A 7 4.19 11.89 -10.76
C ALA A 7 4.41 12.45 -12.17
N LYS A 8 5.37 13.38 -12.34
CA LYS A 8 5.75 13.89 -13.67
C LYS A 8 6.40 12.82 -14.55
N GLU A 9 7.21 11.93 -13.97
CA GLU A 9 7.78 10.80 -14.72
C GLU A 9 6.69 9.85 -15.22
N ILE A 10 5.67 9.57 -14.40
CA ILE A 10 4.51 8.77 -14.83
C ILE A 10 3.78 9.46 -15.99
N GLU A 11 3.56 10.77 -15.90
CA GLU A 11 2.88 11.52 -16.96
C GLU A 11 3.63 11.46 -18.29
N GLN A 12 4.94 11.72 -18.25
CA GLN A 12 5.78 11.67 -19.46
C GLN A 12 5.82 10.26 -20.08
N ALA A 13 5.94 9.23 -19.24
CA ALA A 13 5.95 7.85 -19.71
C ALA A 13 4.58 7.43 -20.29
N ALA A 14 3.48 7.83 -19.67
CA ALA A 14 2.14 7.56 -20.16
C ALA A 14 1.90 8.21 -21.53
N GLN A 15 2.32 9.48 -21.71
CA GLN A 15 2.25 10.16 -23.00
C GLN A 15 3.06 9.42 -24.09
N LYS A 16 4.29 9.01 -23.76
CA LYS A 16 5.17 8.29 -24.69
C LYS A 16 4.57 6.96 -25.11
N LEU A 17 3.89 6.26 -24.21
CA LEU A 17 3.28 4.95 -24.48
C LEU A 17 1.86 5.05 -25.07
N GLY A 18 1.29 6.26 -25.15
CA GLY A 18 -0.10 6.44 -25.58
C GLY A 18 -1.14 5.90 -24.59
N LEU A 19 -0.80 5.86 -23.30
CA LEU A 19 -1.63 5.32 -22.21
C LEU A 19 -2.21 6.41 -21.31
N GLY A 20 -3.26 6.07 -20.57
CA GLY A 20 -3.74 6.89 -19.46
C GLY A 20 -2.76 6.85 -18.28
N ARG A 21 -2.51 8.01 -17.63
CA ARG A 21 -1.65 8.10 -16.43
C ARG A 21 -2.08 7.11 -15.34
N ARG A 22 -3.38 7.00 -15.13
CA ARG A 22 -3.97 6.09 -14.13
C ARG A 22 -3.72 4.62 -14.47
N GLU A 23 -3.89 4.24 -15.73
CA GLU A 23 -3.65 2.87 -16.20
C GLU A 23 -2.19 2.45 -15.96
N LEU A 24 -1.25 3.33 -16.29
CA LEU A 24 0.17 3.08 -16.05
C LEU A 24 0.48 2.97 -14.55
N PHE A 25 -0.07 3.88 -13.72
CA PHE A 25 0.13 3.83 -12.28
C PHE A 25 -0.47 2.57 -11.64
N ASP A 26 -1.67 2.17 -12.05
CA ASP A 26 -2.31 0.94 -11.57
C ASP A 26 -1.43 -0.31 -11.87
N ALA A 27 -0.79 -0.35 -13.03
CA ALA A 27 0.14 -1.43 -13.39
C ALA A 27 1.41 -1.41 -12.51
N ILE A 28 1.97 -0.22 -12.24
CA ILE A 28 3.13 -0.07 -11.37
C ILE A 28 2.81 -0.55 -9.96
N ILE A 29 1.67 -0.13 -9.39
CA ILE A 29 1.24 -0.52 -8.04
C ILE A 29 0.95 -2.03 -7.98
N ALA A 30 0.28 -2.61 -8.98
CA ALA A 30 0.03 -4.06 -9.03
C ALA A 30 1.34 -4.86 -9.02
N MET A 31 2.32 -4.47 -9.85
CA MET A 31 3.65 -5.09 -9.87
C MET A 31 4.39 -4.91 -8.52
N SER A 32 4.23 -3.76 -7.89
CA SER A 32 4.85 -3.46 -6.59
C SER A 32 4.25 -4.29 -5.47
N CYS A 33 2.92 -4.50 -5.47
CA CYS A 33 2.26 -5.40 -4.52
C CYS A 33 2.72 -6.86 -4.68
N ALA A 34 2.86 -7.34 -5.92
CA ALA A 34 3.39 -8.68 -6.18
C ALA A 34 4.83 -8.83 -5.65
N TYR A 35 5.67 -7.83 -5.87
CA TYR A 35 7.03 -7.80 -5.32
C TYR A 35 7.04 -7.85 -3.79
N ILE A 36 6.18 -7.08 -3.12
CA ILE A 36 6.06 -7.07 -1.66
C ILE A 36 5.60 -8.43 -1.12
N ALA A 37 4.64 -9.07 -1.77
CA ALA A 37 4.18 -10.41 -1.38
C ALA A 37 5.31 -11.45 -1.47
N LEU A 38 6.10 -11.43 -2.56
CA LEU A 38 7.26 -12.31 -2.72
C LEU A 38 8.32 -12.05 -1.65
N LYS A 39 8.66 -10.78 -1.39
CA LYS A 39 9.61 -10.41 -0.35
C LYS A 39 9.15 -10.83 1.04
N GLY A 40 7.88 -10.64 1.38
CA GLY A 40 7.32 -11.12 2.64
C GLY A 40 7.44 -12.64 2.81
N HIS A 41 7.24 -13.41 1.74
CA HIS A 41 7.46 -14.87 1.74
C HIS A 41 8.92 -15.26 1.97
N GLU A 42 9.87 -14.49 1.47
CA GLU A 42 11.30 -14.73 1.67
C GLU A 42 11.78 -14.43 3.09
N MET A 43 11.06 -13.54 3.83
CA MET A 43 11.45 -13.05 5.15
C MET A 43 10.79 -13.87 6.28
N THR A 44 11.04 -15.18 6.29
CA THR A 44 10.42 -16.12 7.25
C THR A 44 10.73 -15.84 8.71
N ASP A 45 11.85 -15.19 9.01
CA ASP A 45 12.22 -14.76 10.36
C ASP A 45 11.34 -13.61 10.90
N LEU A 46 10.73 -12.85 10.00
CA LEU A 46 9.86 -11.72 10.34
C LEU A 46 8.38 -12.03 10.21
N TYR A 47 8.01 -12.90 9.26
CA TYR A 47 6.62 -13.21 8.94
C TYR A 47 6.38 -14.71 8.98
N SER A 48 5.47 -15.14 9.86
CA SER A 48 5.04 -16.54 9.96
C SER A 48 4.09 -16.95 8.83
N GLU A 49 3.40 -15.98 8.25
CA GLU A 49 2.43 -16.22 7.21
C GLU A 49 2.30 -15.02 6.27
N VAL A 50 2.32 -15.29 4.96
CA VAL A 50 1.97 -14.32 3.91
C VAL A 50 1.06 -15.02 2.90
N ARG A 51 -0.17 -14.55 2.75
CA ARG A 51 -1.12 -15.05 1.75
C ARG A 51 -1.50 -13.92 0.79
N CYS A 52 -1.46 -14.21 -0.49
CA CYS A 52 -1.82 -13.28 -1.54
C CYS A 52 -2.64 -14.01 -2.61
N GLN A 53 -3.96 -13.95 -2.52
CA GLN A 53 -4.82 -14.75 -3.39
C GLN A 53 -5.09 -14.09 -4.75
N GLN A 54 -5.23 -12.76 -4.80
CA GLN A 54 -5.65 -12.07 -6.03
C GLN A 54 -4.50 -11.45 -6.85
N PHE A 55 -3.41 -11.03 -6.21
CA PHE A 55 -2.30 -10.43 -6.95
C PHE A 55 -1.61 -11.43 -7.87
N MET A 56 -1.58 -12.71 -7.48
CA MET A 56 -1.06 -13.79 -8.30
C MET A 56 -1.99 -14.15 -9.46
N ALA A 57 -3.30 -13.96 -9.32
CA ALA A 57 -4.27 -14.24 -10.38
C ALA A 57 -4.31 -13.15 -11.49
N GLU A 58 -3.98 -11.90 -11.17
CA GLU A 58 -3.90 -10.80 -12.14
C GLU A 58 -2.48 -10.60 -12.69
N ALA A 59 -1.45 -11.04 -11.98
CA ALA A 59 -0.08 -11.15 -12.50
C ALA A 59 0.03 -11.97 -13.81
N PRO A 60 -0.83 -12.97 -14.11
CA PRO A 60 -0.81 -13.64 -15.40
C PRO A 60 -1.02 -12.72 -16.60
N LYS A 61 -1.75 -11.63 -16.47
CA LYS A 61 -1.85 -10.65 -17.58
C LYS A 61 -0.52 -9.95 -17.86
N LEU A 62 0.37 -9.89 -16.86
CA LEU A 62 1.75 -9.42 -16.98
C LEU A 62 2.74 -10.58 -17.28
N GLN A 63 2.35 -11.84 -17.01
CA GLN A 63 3.24 -13.02 -17.17
C GLN A 63 3.04 -13.78 -18.49
N VAL A 64 1.96 -13.55 -19.23
CA VAL A 64 1.46 -14.55 -20.22
C VAL A 64 1.94 -14.36 -21.65
N GLN A 65 2.72 -13.32 -21.96
CA GLN A 65 3.30 -13.26 -23.32
C GLN A 65 4.81 -13.04 -23.20
N PRO A 66 5.64 -13.96 -23.73
CA PRO A 66 7.09 -13.78 -23.83
C PRO A 66 7.47 -12.45 -24.49
N ASP A 67 6.64 -11.97 -25.41
CA ASP A 67 6.82 -10.69 -26.11
C ASP A 67 6.58 -9.47 -25.20
N ILE A 68 5.79 -9.58 -24.12
CA ILE A 68 5.55 -8.48 -23.18
C ILE A 68 6.82 -8.15 -22.39
N CYS A 69 7.61 -9.15 -21.99
CA CYS A 69 8.86 -8.92 -21.25
C CYS A 69 9.90 -8.14 -22.06
N GLN A 70 9.79 -8.14 -23.38
CA GLN A 70 10.64 -7.36 -24.29
C GLN A 70 9.98 -6.05 -24.73
N SER A 71 8.74 -5.78 -24.31
CA SER A 71 8.02 -4.58 -24.71
C SER A 71 8.55 -3.34 -23.99
N GLU A 72 8.54 -2.20 -24.68
CA GLU A 72 8.85 -0.90 -24.09
C GLU A 72 7.93 -0.59 -22.89
N TYR A 73 6.68 -1.04 -22.93
CA TYR A 73 5.73 -0.93 -21.84
C TYR A 73 6.24 -1.61 -20.57
N PHE A 74 6.63 -2.90 -20.66
CA PHE A 74 7.12 -3.64 -19.49
C PHE A 74 8.39 -3.02 -18.91
N ALA A 75 9.34 -2.65 -19.75
CA ALA A 75 10.57 -1.98 -19.33
C ALA A 75 10.26 -0.66 -18.59
N THR A 76 9.31 0.13 -19.09
CA THR A 76 8.86 1.38 -18.47
C THR A 76 8.21 1.13 -17.11
N VAL A 77 7.30 0.14 -17.00
CA VAL A 77 6.67 -0.22 -15.73
C VAL A 77 7.71 -0.65 -14.70
N VAL A 78 8.71 -1.45 -15.10
CA VAL A 78 9.81 -1.86 -14.21
C VAL A 78 10.65 -0.67 -13.76
N GLN A 79 11.01 0.23 -14.66
CA GLN A 79 11.76 1.45 -14.31
C GLN A 79 10.99 2.34 -13.32
N LEU A 80 9.71 2.58 -13.58
CA LEU A 80 8.86 3.39 -12.71
C LEU A 80 8.60 2.71 -11.36
N LYS A 81 8.53 1.38 -11.31
CA LYS A 81 8.49 0.63 -10.05
C LYS A 81 9.78 0.83 -9.23
N LEU A 82 10.95 0.81 -9.86
CA LEU A 82 12.20 1.08 -9.16
C LEU A 82 12.26 2.52 -8.65
N ALA A 83 11.82 3.49 -9.45
CA ALA A 83 11.68 4.88 -9.02
C ALA A 83 10.69 5.04 -7.85
N LEU A 84 9.58 4.31 -7.85
CA LEU A 84 8.63 4.26 -6.73
C LEU A 84 9.30 3.78 -5.44
N ILE A 85 10.11 2.74 -5.49
CA ILE A 85 10.87 2.25 -4.33
C ILE A 85 11.76 3.36 -3.77
N GLU A 86 12.44 4.13 -4.61
CA GLU A 86 13.26 5.27 -4.18
C GLU A 86 12.43 6.42 -3.58
N VAL A 87 11.22 6.65 -4.09
CA VAL A 87 10.27 7.60 -3.48
C VAL A 87 9.89 7.16 -2.08
N MET A 88 9.56 5.89 -1.92
CA MET A 88 9.16 5.33 -0.63
C MET A 88 10.30 5.31 0.38
N LYS A 89 11.52 4.93 -0.03
CA LYS A 89 12.72 4.92 0.83
C LYS A 89 13.13 6.30 1.32
N ALA A 90 12.82 7.34 0.56
CA ALA A 90 13.14 8.72 0.95
C ALA A 90 12.21 9.28 2.04
N GLY A 91 11.17 8.56 2.41
CA GLY A 91 10.23 8.93 3.46
C GLY A 91 10.60 8.37 4.83
N SER A 92 9.98 8.93 5.87
CA SER A 92 9.99 8.34 7.21
C SER A 92 9.18 7.05 7.25
N PRO A 93 9.46 6.12 8.19
CA PRO A 93 8.65 4.91 8.32
C PRO A 93 7.16 5.22 8.48
N PHE A 94 6.35 4.60 7.62
CA PHE A 94 4.90 4.77 7.54
C PHE A 94 4.41 6.17 7.17
N GLU A 95 5.26 7.00 6.57
CA GLU A 95 4.87 8.27 5.97
C GLU A 95 4.00 8.04 4.73
N ASP A 96 2.90 8.78 4.62
CA ASP A 96 2.06 8.73 3.42
C ASP A 96 2.72 9.46 2.26
N ARG A 97 3.21 8.71 1.29
CA ARG A 97 3.93 9.23 0.12
C ARG A 97 3.10 9.20 -1.17
N LEU A 98 2.04 8.41 -1.20
CA LEU A 98 1.30 8.15 -2.44
C LEU A 98 -0.07 8.81 -2.52
N THR A 99 -0.65 9.24 -1.39
CA THR A 99 -1.94 9.94 -1.41
C THR A 99 -1.86 11.22 -2.23
N ALA A 100 -0.81 12.03 -2.06
CA ALA A 100 -0.60 13.23 -2.87
C ALA A 100 -0.41 12.91 -4.36
N VAL A 101 0.39 11.88 -4.68
CA VAL A 101 0.58 11.42 -6.07
C VAL A 101 -0.75 11.01 -6.68
N TYR A 102 -1.58 10.28 -5.93
CA TYR A 102 -2.87 9.83 -6.41
C TYR A 102 -3.85 10.99 -6.56
N SER A 103 -3.99 11.85 -5.56
CA SER A 103 -4.97 12.94 -5.55
C SER A 103 -4.69 14.02 -6.61
N ASP A 104 -3.44 14.44 -6.74
CA ASP A 104 -3.08 15.56 -7.60
C ASP A 104 -3.03 15.20 -9.08
N TYR A 105 -2.71 13.94 -9.40
CA TYR A 105 -2.40 13.54 -10.76
C TYR A 105 -3.35 12.48 -11.34
N LEU A 106 -4.07 11.76 -10.50
CA LEU A 106 -4.81 10.57 -10.93
C LEU A 106 -6.31 10.63 -10.63
N VAL A 107 -6.76 11.58 -9.81
CA VAL A 107 -8.16 11.72 -9.46
C VAL A 107 -8.97 12.23 -10.65
N GLY A 108 -9.89 11.41 -11.11
CA GLY A 108 -10.87 11.76 -12.12
C GLY A 108 -12.29 11.34 -11.74
N VAL A 109 -12.48 10.79 -10.53
CA VAL A 109 -13.79 10.29 -10.08
C VAL A 109 -14.37 11.26 -9.05
N ALA A 110 -15.49 11.88 -9.39
CA ALA A 110 -16.23 12.76 -8.48
C ALA A 110 -16.59 12.00 -7.18
N GLY A 111 -16.31 12.62 -6.03
CA GLY A 111 -16.71 12.12 -4.72
C GLY A 111 -15.62 11.38 -3.92
N GLN A 112 -14.41 11.26 -4.42
CA GLN A 112 -13.28 10.76 -3.61
C GLN A 112 -12.61 11.92 -2.87
N TYR A 113 -12.72 11.95 -1.54
CA TYR A 113 -12.00 12.87 -0.67
C TYR A 113 -10.86 12.14 0.01
N MET A 114 -9.64 12.61 -0.18
CA MET A 114 -8.48 12.06 0.52
C MET A 114 -8.37 12.73 1.89
N SER A 115 -8.16 11.91 2.93
CA SER A 115 -7.97 12.41 4.28
C SER A 115 -6.64 13.17 4.39
N PRO A 116 -6.59 14.31 5.11
CA PRO A 116 -5.32 15.00 5.38
C PRO A 116 -4.33 14.10 6.14
N ASP A 117 -3.04 14.20 5.82
CA ASP A 117 -1.97 13.34 6.37
C ASP A 117 -1.90 13.36 7.90
N ASN A 118 -2.18 14.50 8.52
CA ASN A 118 -2.12 14.66 9.97
C ASN A 118 -3.34 14.09 10.72
N LEU A 119 -4.42 13.75 10.02
CA LEU A 119 -5.64 13.25 10.65
C LEU A 119 -5.43 11.88 11.28
N GLY A 120 -4.70 10.99 10.62
CA GLY A 120 -4.37 9.66 11.15
C GLY A 120 -3.59 9.74 12.45
N HIS A 121 -2.58 10.61 12.53
CA HIS A 121 -1.83 10.86 13.76
C HIS A 121 -2.71 11.43 14.89
N LEU A 122 -3.59 12.38 14.57
CA LEU A 122 -4.50 12.95 15.55
C LEU A 122 -5.44 11.90 16.12
N LEU A 123 -6.06 11.10 15.27
CA LEU A 123 -6.97 10.03 15.69
C LEU A 123 -6.24 8.97 16.54
N ALA A 124 -5.02 8.58 16.16
CA ALA A 124 -4.21 7.64 16.93
C ALA A 124 -3.95 8.13 18.35
N ARG A 125 -3.63 9.43 18.49
CA ARG A 125 -3.42 10.05 19.80
C ARG A 125 -4.71 10.12 20.64
N MET A 126 -5.84 10.42 20.02
CA MET A 126 -7.12 10.48 20.71
C MET A 126 -7.59 9.12 21.22
N VAL A 127 -7.42 8.07 20.44
CA VAL A 127 -7.86 6.71 20.79
C VAL A 127 -6.98 6.09 21.88
N ARG A 128 -5.67 6.37 21.87
CA ARG A 128 -4.70 5.79 22.79
C ARG A 128 -4.46 6.59 24.08
N LEU A 129 -5.30 7.56 24.43
CA LEU A 129 -5.12 8.41 25.61
C LEU A 129 -5.20 7.68 26.97
N LYS A 130 -5.49 6.39 27.03
CA LYS A 130 -5.56 5.62 28.28
C LYS A 130 -4.88 4.26 28.14
N GLY A 131 -3.62 4.20 28.56
CA GLY A 131 -2.98 3.03 29.19
C GLY A 131 -3.15 1.65 28.54
N GLN A 132 -3.21 1.53 27.22
CA GLN A 132 -3.21 0.24 26.55
C GLN A 132 -1.76 -0.17 26.27
N GLU A 133 -1.24 -1.05 27.11
CA GLU A 133 0.07 -1.70 26.92
C GLU A 133 -0.03 -2.94 26.01
N ASP A 134 -1.25 -3.39 25.69
CA ASP A 134 -1.54 -4.64 24.99
C ASP A 134 -1.70 -4.48 23.47
N ALA A 135 -1.85 -5.60 22.78
CA ALA A 135 -2.11 -5.67 21.33
C ALA A 135 -3.30 -4.79 20.93
N PHE A 136 -3.15 -4.05 19.84
CA PHE A 136 -4.13 -3.09 19.37
C PHE A 136 -4.60 -3.43 17.96
N SER A 137 -5.91 -3.49 17.77
CA SER A 137 -6.51 -3.73 16.45
C SER A 137 -7.07 -2.44 15.87
N PHE A 138 -6.63 -2.10 14.66
CA PHE A 138 -7.12 -0.98 13.86
C PHE A 138 -7.81 -1.50 12.60
N SER A 139 -9.06 -1.07 12.38
CA SER A 139 -9.82 -1.44 11.19
C SER A 139 -10.32 -0.21 10.46
N GLU A 140 -10.02 -0.11 9.17
CA GLU A 140 -10.47 0.97 8.32
C GLU A 140 -11.30 0.42 7.13
N PRO A 141 -12.64 0.57 7.20
CA PRO A 141 -13.56 -0.04 6.24
C PRO A 141 -13.61 0.67 4.88
N THR A 142 -13.07 1.87 4.77
CA THR A 142 -13.02 2.70 3.56
C THR A 142 -11.66 3.37 3.47
N CYS A 143 -10.60 2.56 3.32
CA CYS A 143 -9.24 3.00 3.56
C CYS A 143 -8.70 4.01 2.53
N GLY A 144 -9.32 4.14 1.37
CA GLY A 144 -8.76 4.96 0.32
C GLY A 144 -7.33 4.53 -0.02
N THR A 145 -6.41 5.47 -0.06
CA THR A 145 -4.97 5.24 -0.26
C THR A 145 -4.22 4.86 1.02
N GLY A 146 -4.91 4.81 2.18
CA GLY A 146 -4.36 4.36 3.45
C GLY A 146 -3.84 5.45 4.39
N SER A 147 -4.11 6.73 4.14
CA SER A 147 -3.60 7.85 4.95
C SER A 147 -3.87 7.70 6.44
N LEU A 148 -5.09 7.30 6.83
CA LEU A 148 -5.44 7.15 8.25
C LEU A 148 -4.69 5.96 8.87
N ALA A 149 -4.67 4.82 8.19
CA ALA A 149 -3.96 3.62 8.65
C ALA A 149 -2.45 3.88 8.79
N LEU A 150 -1.84 4.55 7.80
CA LEU A 150 -0.42 4.94 7.85
C LEU A 150 -0.14 5.86 9.02
N GLY A 151 -0.93 6.93 9.20
CA GLY A 151 -0.77 7.86 10.30
C GLY A 151 -0.90 7.18 11.68
N PHE A 152 -1.80 6.18 11.77
CA PHE A 152 -1.97 5.38 12.97
C PHE A 152 -0.73 4.53 13.29
N VAL A 153 -0.18 3.82 12.29
CA VAL A 153 1.02 3.00 12.45
C VAL A 153 2.27 3.87 12.67
N ALA A 154 2.37 5.02 11.99
CA ALA A 154 3.46 5.98 12.18
C ALA A 154 3.48 6.53 13.63
N ASP A 155 2.33 6.81 14.22
CA ASP A 155 2.24 7.20 15.63
C ASP A 155 2.72 6.07 16.57
N ALA A 156 2.36 4.81 16.30
CA ALA A 156 2.88 3.67 17.05
C ALA A 156 4.41 3.57 16.93
N PHE A 157 4.94 3.77 15.71
CA PHE A 157 6.38 3.77 15.47
C PHE A 157 7.11 4.90 16.22
N GLN A 158 6.54 6.11 16.25
CA GLN A 158 7.12 7.24 16.98
C GLN A 158 7.16 7.02 18.50
N ARG A 159 6.23 6.27 19.07
CA ARG A 159 6.17 5.99 20.52
C ARG A 159 7.18 4.96 20.98
N GLY A 160 7.37 3.89 20.25
CA GLY A 160 8.21 2.79 20.72
C GLY A 160 8.81 1.93 19.60
N GLY A 161 8.92 2.49 18.39
CA GLY A 161 9.57 1.85 17.26
C GLY A 161 8.94 0.52 16.88
N LYS A 162 9.78 -0.44 16.55
CA LYS A 162 9.38 -1.78 16.10
C LYS A 162 8.55 -2.54 17.12
N ILE A 163 8.76 -2.29 18.41
CA ILE A 163 8.05 -2.99 19.49
C ILE A 163 6.57 -2.60 19.48
N GLU A 164 6.28 -1.31 19.41
CA GLU A 164 4.89 -0.83 19.38
C GLU A 164 4.19 -1.16 18.05
N VAL A 165 4.87 -1.04 16.93
CA VAL A 165 4.32 -1.47 15.64
C VAL A 165 4.00 -2.96 15.63
N GLY A 166 4.85 -3.77 16.25
CA GLY A 166 4.65 -5.22 16.33
C GLY A 166 3.47 -5.67 17.20
N LYS A 167 2.78 -4.74 17.86
CA LYS A 167 1.53 -4.97 18.60
C LYS A 167 0.27 -4.59 17.81
N VAL A 168 0.43 -3.98 16.64
CA VAL A 168 -0.69 -3.43 15.87
C VAL A 168 -1.18 -4.44 14.83
N ASP A 169 -2.43 -4.85 14.96
CA ASP A 169 -3.18 -5.55 13.92
C ASP A 169 -3.87 -4.52 13.03
N VAL A 170 -3.60 -4.54 11.72
CA VAL A 170 -4.19 -3.62 10.75
C VAL A 170 -5.11 -4.37 9.80
N SER A 171 -6.35 -3.90 9.69
CA SER A 171 -7.31 -4.38 8.70
C SER A 171 -7.77 -3.21 7.84
N ILE A 172 -7.59 -3.31 6.53
CA ILE A 172 -8.01 -2.30 5.55
C ILE A 172 -9.01 -2.88 4.56
N ASN A 173 -9.97 -2.07 4.18
CA ASN A 173 -10.93 -2.39 3.13
C ASN A 173 -11.25 -1.15 2.29
N ASP A 174 -11.54 -1.33 1.02
CA ASP A 174 -12.21 -0.37 0.15
C ASP A 174 -12.99 -1.12 -0.93
N ILE A 175 -13.96 -0.47 -1.54
CA ILE A 175 -14.68 -1.02 -2.68
C ILE A 175 -13.84 -0.97 -3.97
N ASP A 176 -12.92 0.00 -4.05
CA ASP A 176 -12.00 0.16 -5.18
C ASP A 176 -10.69 -0.57 -4.93
N ILE A 177 -10.49 -1.68 -5.62
CA ILE A 177 -9.27 -2.51 -5.52
C ILE A 177 -7.98 -1.72 -5.75
N ARG A 178 -8.01 -0.65 -6.54
CA ARG A 178 -6.85 0.19 -6.83
C ARG A 178 -6.41 0.95 -5.60
N LEU A 179 -7.37 1.48 -4.83
CA LEU A 179 -7.10 2.17 -3.57
C LEU A 179 -6.56 1.20 -2.53
N VAL A 180 -7.18 0.02 -2.39
CA VAL A 180 -6.69 -1.04 -1.49
C VAL A 180 -5.25 -1.40 -1.80
N ARG A 181 -4.89 -1.53 -3.08
CA ARG A 181 -3.51 -1.85 -3.50
C ARG A 181 -2.51 -0.75 -3.11
N ILE A 182 -2.88 0.53 -3.24
CA ILE A 182 -2.03 1.65 -2.83
C ILE A 182 -1.81 1.61 -1.32
N ALA A 183 -2.88 1.49 -0.54
CA ALA A 183 -2.82 1.39 0.92
C ALA A 183 -1.99 0.19 1.38
N LEU A 184 -2.27 -0.99 0.81
CA LEU A 184 -1.54 -2.22 1.08
C LEU A 184 -0.04 -2.08 0.76
N PHE A 185 0.28 -1.54 -0.43
CA PHE A 185 1.66 -1.37 -0.83
C PHE A 185 2.41 -0.47 0.16
N GLN A 186 1.86 0.67 0.54
CA GLN A 186 2.50 1.59 1.48
C GLN A 186 2.76 0.93 2.85
N LEU A 187 1.75 0.30 3.44
CA LEU A 187 1.87 -0.37 4.75
C LEU A 187 2.86 -1.53 4.73
N ALA A 188 2.72 -2.42 3.76
CA ALA A 188 3.57 -3.61 3.66
C ALA A 188 5.01 -3.24 3.25
N PHE A 189 5.20 -2.25 2.38
CA PHE A 189 6.53 -1.77 1.99
C PHE A 189 7.34 -1.31 3.21
N TYR A 190 6.78 -0.42 4.02
CA TYR A 190 7.49 0.07 5.20
C TYR A 190 7.72 -1.04 6.24
N SER A 191 6.76 -1.94 6.41
CA SER A 191 6.89 -3.09 7.29
C SER A 191 8.07 -3.98 6.91
N ILE A 192 8.26 -4.23 5.62
CA ILE A 192 9.33 -5.07 5.06
C ILE A 192 10.65 -4.31 4.98
N GLU A 193 10.67 -3.12 4.38
CA GLU A 193 11.91 -2.35 4.12
C GLU A 193 12.62 -1.95 5.42
N HIS A 194 11.87 -1.58 6.45
CA HIS A 194 12.43 -1.22 7.75
C HIS A 194 12.53 -2.39 8.73
N CYS A 195 12.22 -3.62 8.30
CA CYS A 195 12.14 -4.79 9.17
C CYS A 195 11.32 -4.48 10.44
N THR A 196 10.13 -3.90 10.24
CA THR A 196 9.24 -3.43 11.29
C THR A 196 7.87 -4.09 11.11
N PRO A 197 7.76 -5.40 11.42
CA PRO A 197 6.55 -6.17 11.17
C PRO A 197 5.39 -5.67 12.03
N LEU A 198 4.23 -5.46 11.40
CA LEU A 198 2.95 -5.37 12.07
C LEU A 198 2.60 -6.72 12.71
N ALA A 199 1.80 -6.73 13.79
CA ALA A 199 1.29 -7.99 14.33
C ALA A 199 0.53 -8.76 13.25
N SER A 200 -0.34 -8.08 12.51
CA SER A 200 -0.87 -8.56 11.24
C SER A 200 -1.26 -7.41 10.32
N LEU A 201 -1.34 -7.71 9.01
CA LEU A 201 -1.91 -6.82 8.00
C LEU A 201 -2.87 -7.62 7.14
N THR A 202 -4.14 -7.23 7.15
CA THR A 202 -5.21 -7.87 6.38
C THR A 202 -5.82 -6.85 5.43
N ALA A 203 -5.95 -7.19 4.15
CA ALA A 203 -6.62 -6.35 3.17
C ALA A 203 -7.82 -7.06 2.54
N PHE A 204 -8.91 -6.32 2.44
CA PHE A 204 -10.15 -6.76 1.81
C PHE A 204 -10.49 -5.81 0.65
N CYS A 205 -11.27 -6.29 -0.30
CA CYS A 205 -11.87 -5.46 -1.34
C CYS A 205 -13.34 -5.85 -1.48
N THR A 206 -14.20 -5.15 -0.73
CA THR A 206 -15.63 -5.51 -0.68
C THR A 206 -16.50 -4.30 -0.36
N ASP A 207 -17.73 -4.32 -0.87
CA ASP A 207 -18.81 -3.43 -0.44
C ASP A 207 -19.36 -3.92 0.92
N ILE A 208 -18.83 -3.38 2.00
CA ILE A 208 -19.18 -3.78 3.36
C ILE A 208 -20.64 -3.46 3.75
N ILE A 209 -21.32 -2.60 2.98
CA ILE A 209 -22.71 -2.24 3.23
C ILE A 209 -23.65 -3.29 2.64
N ARG A 210 -23.31 -3.81 1.45
CA ARG A 210 -24.21 -4.69 0.68
C ARG A 210 -23.84 -6.16 0.77
N LYS A 211 -22.60 -6.48 1.10
CA LYS A 211 -22.10 -7.86 1.10
C LYS A 211 -21.39 -8.18 2.41
N PRO A 212 -21.55 -9.40 2.95
CA PRO A 212 -20.71 -9.87 4.03
C PRO A 212 -19.25 -9.86 3.59
N VAL A 213 -18.35 -9.66 4.54
CA VAL A 213 -16.90 -9.64 4.30
C VAL A 213 -16.49 -10.94 3.62
N SER A 214 -15.87 -10.82 2.45
CA SER A 214 -15.31 -11.94 1.70
C SER A 214 -13.98 -12.37 2.30
N ALA A 215 -13.38 -13.44 1.77
CA ALA A 215 -12.00 -13.79 2.12
C ALA A 215 -11.04 -12.62 1.83
N PRO A 216 -10.00 -12.43 2.67
CA PRO A 216 -9.03 -11.37 2.44
C PRO A 216 -8.28 -11.58 1.12
N ILE A 217 -8.01 -10.50 0.42
CA ILE A 217 -7.20 -10.52 -0.81
C ILE A 217 -5.70 -10.59 -0.49
N PHE A 218 -5.33 -10.14 0.71
CA PHE A 218 -3.97 -10.20 1.23
C PHE A 218 -3.99 -10.39 2.74
N TYR A 219 -3.05 -11.17 3.24
CA TYR A 219 -2.80 -11.37 4.67
C TYR A 219 -1.32 -11.53 4.93
N MET A 220 -0.81 -10.87 5.95
CA MET A 220 0.56 -10.99 6.43
C MET A 220 0.59 -10.95 7.95
N ARG A 221 1.31 -11.86 8.58
CA ARG A 221 1.40 -11.98 10.04
C ARG A 221 2.84 -12.09 10.48
N LYS A 222 3.19 -11.35 11.54
CA LYS A 222 4.47 -11.45 12.23
C LYS A 222 4.75 -12.88 12.73
N ALA A 223 6.03 -13.28 12.69
CA ALA A 223 6.51 -14.54 13.27
C ALA A 223 6.43 -14.56 14.80
#